data_8ebbc31eafe35ba8c7ed96df873a8b87
#
_entry.id   8ebbc31eafe35ba8c7ed96df873a8b87
#
_cell.length_a   1.000
_cell.length_b   1.000
_cell.length_c   1.000
_cell.angle_alpha   90.00
_cell.angle_beta   90.00
_cell.angle_gamma   90.00
#
_symmetry.space_group_name_H-M   'P 1'
#
loop_
_entity.id
_entity.type
_entity.pdbx_description
1 polymer ?
#
loop_
_entity_poly.entity_id
_entity_poly.type
_entity_poly.pdbx_seq_one_letter_code
_entity_poly.pdbx_strand_id
1 'polypeptide(L)'
;MICYLDFDIGILKRKVVNNMSPLLIVLGIVVLLVLFVWGLYNSLVTLRVRIKEAMSQIDVQLKRRADLIPNLVETIKGYAKHEKGVFEEVTKARSALMGAGSAHEKAVADNMLTGALKSLFAVAEAYPNLRASENFQQLQKELSDTEDKVAYSRQFYNNVVMEYNTKIMMFPNSLIAGQFGFKSEEFFAATEDERKKVEVKF
;
A
#
# COMPACT_ATOMS: atom_id res chain seq x y z
N MET A 1 -18.47 -61.26 5.32
CA MET A 1 -16.99 -61.07 5.41
C MET A 1 -16.55 -59.64 5.71
N ILE A 2 -17.40 -58.61 5.50
CA ILE A 2 -17.10 -57.21 5.76
C ILE A 2 -17.28 -56.79 7.24
N CYS A 3 -18.17 -57.45 7.99
CA CYS A 3 -18.48 -57.11 9.36
C CYS A 3 -17.41 -57.48 10.42
N TYR A 4 -16.48 -58.38 10.10
CA TYR A 4 -15.38 -58.78 11.01
C TYR A 4 -14.18 -57.78 10.96
N LEU A 5 -13.97 -57.10 9.83
CA LEU A 5 -12.90 -56.13 9.68
C LEU A 5 -13.18 -54.82 10.46
N ASP A 6 -14.44 -54.38 10.54
CA ASP A 6 -14.83 -53.17 11.29
C ASP A 6 -14.72 -53.35 12.81
N PHE A 7 -14.94 -54.54 13.29
CA PHE A 7 -14.82 -54.88 14.73
C PHE A 7 -13.34 -54.90 15.20
N ASP A 8 -12.43 -55.42 14.36
CA ASP A 8 -11.01 -55.44 14.66
C ASP A 8 -10.37 -54.06 14.61
N ILE A 9 -10.80 -53.19 13.68
CA ILE A 9 -10.36 -51.80 13.60
C ILE A 9 -10.82 -51.00 14.81
N GLY A 10 -12.02 -51.26 15.31
CA GLY A 10 -12.57 -50.63 16.50
C GLY A 10 -11.82 -51.02 17.78
N ILE A 11 -11.41 -52.30 17.90
CA ILE A 11 -10.64 -52.81 19.05
C ILE A 11 -9.17 -52.31 18.98
N LEU A 12 -8.56 -52.28 17.81
CA LEU A 12 -7.23 -51.70 17.58
C LEU A 12 -7.21 -50.20 17.90
N LYS A 13 -8.21 -49.43 17.46
CA LYS A 13 -8.33 -48.01 17.81
C LYS A 13 -8.45 -47.79 19.33
N ARG A 14 -9.27 -48.60 20.04
CA ARG A 14 -9.39 -48.50 21.51
C ARG A 14 -8.11 -48.90 22.22
N LYS A 15 -7.38 -49.94 21.75
CA LYS A 15 -6.15 -50.40 22.36
C LYS A 15 -5.01 -49.37 22.17
N VAL A 16 -4.95 -48.71 21.02
CA VAL A 16 -3.94 -47.66 20.76
C VAL A 16 -4.20 -46.43 21.61
N VAL A 17 -5.48 -46.03 21.80
CA VAL A 17 -5.83 -44.87 22.63
C VAL A 17 -5.62 -45.15 24.12
N ASN A 18 -5.92 -46.38 24.60
CA ASN A 18 -5.74 -46.75 26.02
C ASN A 18 -4.28 -47.00 26.43
N ASN A 19 -3.37 -47.24 25.46
CA ASN A 19 -1.93 -47.42 25.72
C ASN A 19 -1.10 -46.15 25.51
N MET A 20 -1.68 -45.06 25.02
CA MET A 20 -0.97 -43.78 24.96
C MET A 20 -0.85 -43.23 26.36
N SER A 21 0.36 -43.14 26.89
CA SER A 21 0.56 -42.48 28.19
C SER A 21 0.01 -41.07 28.14
N PRO A 22 -0.64 -40.56 29.20
CA PRO A 22 -1.20 -39.19 29.23
C PRO A 22 -0.11 -38.15 28.88
N LEU A 23 1.14 -38.46 29.14
CA LEU A 23 2.28 -37.66 28.76
C LEU A 23 2.39 -37.45 27.21
N LEU A 24 2.18 -38.51 26.42
CA LEU A 24 2.24 -38.43 24.96
C LEU A 24 1.10 -37.60 24.38
N ILE A 25 -0.09 -37.67 24.99
CA ILE A 25 -1.26 -36.86 24.62
C ILE A 25 -0.95 -35.38 24.88
N VAL A 26 -0.44 -35.05 26.07
CA VAL A 26 -0.06 -33.68 26.45
C VAL A 26 1.02 -33.15 25.51
N LEU A 27 2.06 -33.95 25.23
CA LEU A 27 3.12 -33.57 24.29
C LEU A 27 2.57 -33.28 22.89
N GLY A 28 1.65 -34.11 22.40
CA GLY A 28 0.99 -33.89 21.11
C GLY A 28 0.21 -32.58 21.06
N ILE A 29 -0.52 -32.26 22.12
CA ILE A 29 -1.27 -30.98 22.23
C ILE A 29 -0.31 -29.79 22.23
N VAL A 30 0.80 -29.87 22.99
CA VAL A 30 1.80 -28.80 23.04
C VAL A 30 2.43 -28.57 21.66
N VAL A 31 2.78 -29.65 20.95
CA VAL A 31 3.34 -29.54 19.58
C VAL A 31 2.33 -28.86 18.64
N LEU A 32 1.06 -29.24 18.68
CA LEU A 32 0.01 -28.62 17.87
C LEU A 32 -0.16 -27.12 18.18
N LEU A 33 -0.12 -26.75 19.47
CA LEU A 33 -0.18 -25.34 19.88
C LEU A 33 1.01 -24.54 19.36
N VAL A 34 2.21 -25.10 19.44
CA VAL A 34 3.43 -24.45 18.91
C VAL A 34 3.31 -24.24 17.40
N LEU A 35 2.91 -25.26 16.65
CA LEU A 35 2.72 -25.16 15.20
C LEU A 35 1.63 -24.14 14.84
N PHE A 36 0.55 -24.08 15.61
CA PHE A 36 -0.52 -23.12 15.42
C PHE A 36 -0.02 -21.66 15.63
N VAL A 37 0.66 -21.41 16.75
CA VAL A 37 1.26 -20.09 17.04
C VAL A 37 2.27 -19.69 15.99
N TRP A 38 3.11 -20.63 15.54
CA TRP A 38 4.07 -20.40 14.47
C TRP A 38 3.39 -20.01 13.15
N GLY A 39 2.29 -20.68 12.79
CA GLY A 39 1.50 -20.32 11.60
C GLY A 39 0.90 -18.92 11.68
N LEU A 40 0.35 -18.53 12.84
CA LEU A 40 -0.19 -17.19 13.08
C LEU A 40 0.91 -16.12 12.96
N TYR A 41 2.05 -16.34 13.60
CA TYR A 41 3.20 -15.44 13.55
C TYR A 41 3.68 -15.22 12.10
N ASN A 42 3.93 -16.31 11.37
CA ASN A 42 4.38 -16.23 9.98
C ASN A 42 3.38 -15.50 9.07
N SER A 43 2.09 -15.68 9.32
CA SER A 43 1.04 -14.97 8.58
C SER A 43 1.09 -13.46 8.80
N LEU A 44 1.35 -12.98 10.04
CA LEU A 44 1.51 -11.55 10.34
C LEU A 44 2.79 -10.99 9.72
N VAL A 45 3.90 -11.73 9.79
CA VAL A 45 5.17 -11.35 9.16
C VAL A 45 5.00 -11.20 7.65
N THR A 46 4.30 -12.13 7.00
CA THR A 46 4.06 -12.09 5.55
C THR A 46 3.27 -10.83 5.16
N LEU A 47 2.23 -10.48 5.91
CA LEU A 47 1.47 -9.25 5.64
C LEU A 47 2.33 -8.00 5.84
N ARG A 48 3.16 -7.97 6.87
CA ARG A 48 4.08 -6.85 7.10
C ARG A 48 5.10 -6.68 5.96
N VAL A 49 5.59 -7.77 5.40
CA VAL A 49 6.46 -7.75 4.20
C VAL A 49 5.69 -7.23 2.99
N ARG A 50 4.43 -7.65 2.79
CA ARG A 50 3.56 -7.14 1.72
C ARG A 50 3.30 -5.65 1.81
N ILE A 51 3.16 -5.09 3.03
CA ILE A 51 3.03 -3.63 3.22
C ILE A 51 4.28 -2.91 2.71
N LYS A 52 5.48 -3.42 3.05
CA LYS A 52 6.74 -2.84 2.58
C LYS A 52 6.87 -2.91 1.05
N GLU A 53 6.47 -4.02 0.46
CA GLU A 53 6.45 -4.19 -1.01
C GLU A 53 5.49 -3.19 -1.66
N ALA A 54 4.26 -3.06 -1.13
CA ALA A 54 3.27 -2.13 -1.64
C ALA A 54 3.74 -0.67 -1.52
N MET A 55 4.43 -0.29 -0.43
CA MET A 55 5.04 1.02 -0.28
C MET A 55 6.14 1.25 -1.32
N SER A 56 7.00 0.25 -1.55
CA SER A 56 8.04 0.35 -2.58
C SER A 56 7.46 0.57 -3.98
N GLN A 57 6.31 -0.02 -4.30
CA GLN A 57 5.60 0.22 -5.56
C GLN A 57 5.13 1.68 -5.69
N ILE A 58 4.58 2.26 -4.61
CA ILE A 58 4.24 3.68 -4.55
C ILE A 58 5.49 4.53 -4.82
N ASP A 59 6.59 4.24 -4.12
CA ASP A 59 7.84 5.01 -4.24
C ASP A 59 8.38 5.03 -5.67
N VAL A 60 8.31 3.92 -6.38
CA VAL A 60 8.70 3.82 -7.80
C VAL A 60 7.85 4.74 -8.67
N GLN A 61 6.53 4.77 -8.47
CA GLN A 61 5.64 5.62 -9.27
C GLN A 61 5.80 7.11 -8.92
N LEU A 62 5.91 7.45 -7.63
CA LEU A 62 6.15 8.83 -7.18
C LEU A 62 7.49 9.36 -7.69
N LYS A 63 8.54 8.54 -7.66
CA LYS A 63 9.83 8.90 -8.23
C LYS A 63 9.72 9.14 -9.73
N ARG A 64 9.09 8.22 -10.48
CA ARG A 64 8.88 8.41 -11.93
C ARG A 64 8.13 9.70 -12.24
N ARG A 65 7.09 10.01 -11.45
CA ARG A 65 6.34 11.27 -11.58
C ARG A 65 7.24 12.48 -11.33
N ALA A 66 8.04 12.45 -10.26
CA ALA A 66 8.98 13.52 -9.92
C ALA A 66 10.09 13.71 -10.97
N ASP A 67 10.53 12.65 -11.64
CA ASP A 67 11.57 12.68 -12.66
C ASP A 67 11.08 13.28 -13.99
N LEU A 68 9.78 13.27 -14.27
CA LEU A 68 9.18 13.93 -15.44
C LEU A 68 9.07 15.45 -15.29
N ILE A 69 9.03 15.96 -14.05
CA ILE A 69 8.80 17.39 -13.77
C ILE A 69 9.83 18.33 -14.38
N PRO A 70 11.16 18.08 -14.28
CA PRO A 70 12.15 18.98 -14.88
C PRO A 70 11.94 19.16 -16.37
N ASN A 71 11.68 18.07 -17.10
CA ASN A 71 11.46 18.11 -18.55
C ASN A 71 10.18 18.90 -18.90
N LEU A 72 9.11 18.72 -18.12
CA LEU A 72 7.88 19.48 -18.31
C LEU A 72 8.10 20.97 -18.08
N VAL A 73 8.77 21.35 -16.98
CA VAL A 73 9.07 22.74 -16.65
C VAL A 73 9.93 23.39 -17.73
N GLU A 74 10.99 22.72 -18.21
CA GLU A 74 11.86 23.24 -19.29
C GLU A 74 11.07 23.40 -20.61
N THR A 75 10.20 22.45 -20.94
CA THR A 75 9.35 22.54 -22.14
C THR A 75 8.44 23.76 -22.08
N ILE A 76 7.79 24.01 -20.93
CA ILE A 76 6.87 25.15 -20.76
C ILE A 76 7.62 26.49 -20.69
N LYS A 77 8.78 26.55 -20.03
CA LYS A 77 9.63 27.76 -19.94
C LYS A 77 10.03 28.30 -21.32
N GLY A 78 10.17 27.43 -22.32
CA GLY A 78 10.47 27.84 -23.70
C GLY A 78 9.38 28.78 -24.27
N TYR A 79 8.16 28.66 -23.82
CA TYR A 79 6.98 29.42 -24.31
C TYR A 79 6.48 30.45 -23.31
N ALA A 80 6.51 30.15 -21.98
CA ALA A 80 5.88 30.95 -20.90
C ALA A 80 6.95 31.51 -19.93
N LYS A 81 7.85 32.39 -20.42
CA LYS A 81 8.99 32.88 -19.63
C LYS A 81 8.63 33.74 -18.40
N HIS A 82 7.43 34.27 -18.34
CA HIS A 82 7.01 35.21 -17.29
C HIS A 82 6.35 34.56 -16.09
N GLU A 83 6.07 33.24 -16.12
CA GLU A 83 5.34 32.48 -15.12
C GLU A 83 6.25 31.89 -14.02
N LYS A 84 7.18 32.69 -13.49
CA LYS A 84 8.21 32.24 -12.53
C LYS A 84 7.59 31.62 -11.28
N GLY A 85 6.51 32.19 -10.74
CA GLY A 85 5.86 31.71 -9.51
C GLY A 85 5.33 30.28 -9.63
N VAL A 86 4.73 29.93 -10.77
CA VAL A 86 4.22 28.57 -11.01
C VAL A 86 5.35 27.56 -11.13
N PHE A 87 6.46 27.90 -11.75
CA PHE A 87 7.63 27.03 -11.83
C PHE A 87 8.30 26.80 -10.47
N GLU A 88 8.34 27.83 -9.62
CA GLU A 88 8.86 27.73 -8.24
C GLU A 88 7.95 26.82 -7.39
N GLU A 89 6.63 26.96 -7.52
CA GLU A 89 5.65 26.13 -6.81
C GLU A 89 5.81 24.64 -7.17
N VAL A 90 5.88 24.32 -8.46
CA VAL A 90 6.09 22.94 -8.95
C VAL A 90 7.42 22.37 -8.47
N THR A 91 8.50 23.17 -8.53
CA THR A 91 9.83 22.74 -8.08
C THR A 91 9.85 22.50 -6.58
N LYS A 92 9.18 23.34 -5.78
CA LYS A 92 9.04 23.18 -4.34
C LYS A 92 8.24 21.93 -4.00
N ALA A 93 7.09 21.71 -4.66
CA ALA A 93 6.27 20.52 -4.45
C ALA A 93 7.03 19.22 -4.81
N ARG A 94 7.79 19.23 -5.92
CA ARG A 94 8.68 18.13 -6.29
C ARG A 94 9.72 17.86 -5.19
N SER A 95 10.37 18.89 -4.68
CA SER A 95 11.39 18.75 -3.63
C SER A 95 10.78 18.19 -2.33
N ALA A 96 9.58 18.63 -1.96
CA ALA A 96 8.85 18.10 -0.82
C ALA A 96 8.56 16.60 -1.00
N LEU A 97 8.12 16.18 -2.19
CA LEU A 97 7.85 14.77 -2.50
C LEU A 97 9.10 13.91 -2.40
N MET A 98 10.24 14.39 -2.90
CA MET A 98 11.51 13.65 -2.85
C MET A 98 12.11 13.57 -1.45
N GLY A 99 11.75 14.50 -0.55
CA GLY A 99 12.20 14.53 0.84
C GLY A 99 11.28 13.79 1.82
N ALA A 100 10.09 13.38 1.39
CA ALA A 100 9.09 12.74 2.24
C ALA A 100 9.52 11.33 2.67
N GLY A 101 9.52 11.06 3.99
CA GLY A 101 9.97 9.78 4.56
C GLY A 101 8.83 8.83 4.90
N SER A 102 7.73 9.34 5.47
CA SER A 102 6.58 8.52 5.91
C SER A 102 5.50 8.41 4.82
N ALA A 103 4.59 7.43 4.97
CA ALA A 103 3.44 7.27 4.09
C ALA A 103 2.55 8.52 4.07
N HIS A 104 2.33 9.12 5.24
CA HIS A 104 1.56 10.34 5.38
C HIS A 104 2.23 11.54 4.70
N GLU A 105 3.53 11.76 4.94
CA GLU A 105 4.28 12.85 4.30
C GLU A 105 4.27 12.73 2.76
N LYS A 106 4.43 11.52 2.24
CA LYS A 106 4.35 11.25 0.79
C LYS A 106 2.97 11.56 0.24
N ALA A 107 1.90 11.21 0.96
CA ALA A 107 0.54 11.52 0.55
C ALA A 107 0.29 13.03 0.48
N VAL A 108 0.73 13.78 1.49
CA VAL A 108 0.61 15.25 1.53
C VAL A 108 1.41 15.88 0.39
N ALA A 109 2.66 15.46 0.20
CA ALA A 109 3.53 16.01 -0.84
C ALA A 109 3.05 15.68 -2.26
N ASP A 110 2.48 14.49 -2.49
CA ASP A 110 1.89 14.11 -3.78
C ASP A 110 0.66 14.97 -4.10
N ASN A 111 -0.19 15.26 -3.10
CA ASN A 111 -1.32 16.18 -3.28
C ASN A 111 -0.86 17.62 -3.60
N MET A 112 0.21 18.10 -2.93
CA MET A 112 0.81 19.40 -3.26
C MET A 112 1.31 19.43 -4.70
N LEU A 113 1.98 18.37 -5.16
CA LEU A 113 2.47 18.27 -6.53
C LEU A 113 1.31 18.23 -7.54
N THR A 114 0.24 17.50 -7.24
CA THR A 114 -0.98 17.46 -8.07
C THR A 114 -1.59 18.87 -8.20
N GLY A 115 -1.66 19.63 -7.12
CA GLY A 115 -2.13 21.02 -7.13
C GLY A 115 -1.26 21.93 -8.01
N ALA A 116 0.06 21.88 -7.79
CA ALA A 116 1.01 22.67 -8.55
C ALA A 116 1.01 22.32 -10.06
N LEU A 117 0.84 21.03 -10.41
CA LEU A 117 0.72 20.61 -11.81
C LEU A 117 -0.56 21.11 -12.46
N LYS A 118 -1.69 21.16 -11.74
CA LYS A 118 -2.93 21.78 -12.25
C LYS A 118 -2.70 23.24 -12.61
N SER A 119 -2.03 24.02 -11.75
CA SER A 119 -1.67 25.41 -12.03
C SER A 119 -0.76 25.52 -13.26
N LEU A 120 0.23 24.63 -13.38
CA LEU A 120 1.15 24.61 -14.52
C LEU A 120 0.44 24.27 -15.84
N PHE A 121 -0.48 23.32 -15.85
CA PHE A 121 -1.28 23.01 -17.04
C PHE A 121 -2.24 24.12 -17.42
N ALA A 122 -2.84 24.82 -16.43
CA ALA A 122 -3.66 25.99 -16.68
C ALA A 122 -2.86 27.11 -17.40
N VAL A 123 -1.60 27.33 -17.02
CA VAL A 123 -0.69 28.22 -17.76
C VAL A 123 -0.50 27.75 -19.20
N ALA A 124 -0.22 26.45 -19.40
CA ALA A 124 0.00 25.89 -20.73
C ALA A 124 -1.20 26.06 -21.68
N GLU A 125 -2.43 26.14 -21.15
CA GLU A 125 -3.64 26.37 -21.94
C GLU A 125 -3.65 27.75 -22.62
N ALA A 126 -2.98 28.74 -22.04
CA ALA A 126 -2.84 30.07 -22.62
C ALA A 126 -1.87 30.14 -23.83
N TYR A 127 -1.13 29.05 -24.09
CA TYR A 127 -0.10 29.01 -25.16
C TYR A 127 -0.43 27.92 -26.21
N PRO A 128 -1.17 28.24 -27.29
CA PRO A 128 -1.61 27.26 -28.30
C PRO A 128 -0.47 26.48 -28.96
N ASN A 129 0.65 27.16 -29.22
CA ASN A 129 1.83 26.53 -29.84
C ASN A 129 2.50 25.50 -28.92
N LEU A 130 2.45 25.71 -27.61
CA LEU A 130 2.92 24.72 -26.63
C LEU A 130 1.99 23.50 -26.62
N ARG A 131 0.69 23.72 -26.62
CA ARG A 131 -0.29 22.62 -26.65
C ARG A 131 -0.21 21.77 -27.90
N ALA A 132 0.20 22.33 -29.04
CA ALA A 132 0.44 21.63 -30.29
C ALA A 132 1.77 20.87 -30.33
N SER A 133 2.68 21.11 -29.36
CA SER A 133 3.99 20.45 -29.28
C SER A 133 3.83 18.98 -28.91
N GLU A 134 4.36 18.08 -29.74
CA GLU A 134 4.33 16.63 -29.49
C GLU A 134 5.02 16.27 -28.17
N ASN A 135 6.14 16.90 -27.84
CA ASN A 135 6.86 16.68 -26.60
C ASN A 135 5.99 17.02 -25.37
N PHE A 136 5.25 18.13 -25.42
CA PHE A 136 4.37 18.52 -24.33
C PHE A 136 3.22 17.53 -24.16
N GLN A 137 2.58 17.12 -25.26
CA GLN A 137 1.50 16.14 -25.24
C GLN A 137 1.96 14.78 -24.71
N GLN A 138 3.15 14.34 -25.09
CA GLN A 138 3.74 13.11 -24.58
C GLN A 138 4.00 13.20 -23.07
N LEU A 139 4.62 14.27 -22.59
CA LEU A 139 4.87 14.49 -21.15
C LEU A 139 3.56 14.56 -20.35
N GLN A 140 2.54 15.23 -20.87
CA GLN A 140 1.22 15.29 -20.25
C GLN A 140 0.59 13.91 -20.13
N LYS A 141 0.67 13.10 -21.20
CA LYS A 141 0.18 11.71 -21.19
C LYS A 141 0.97 10.85 -20.19
N GLU A 142 2.29 10.92 -20.18
CA GLU A 142 3.10 10.16 -19.23
C GLU A 142 2.82 10.54 -17.77
N LEU A 143 2.57 11.82 -17.50
CA LEU A 143 2.17 12.29 -16.16
C LEU A 143 0.79 11.77 -15.77
N SER A 144 -0.18 11.79 -16.68
CA SER A 144 -1.50 11.19 -16.43
C SER A 144 -1.39 9.69 -16.17
N ASP A 145 -0.63 8.96 -16.97
CA ASP A 145 -0.39 7.52 -16.79
C ASP A 145 0.28 7.20 -15.44
N THR A 146 1.18 8.07 -14.99
CA THR A 146 1.82 7.89 -13.67
C THR A 146 0.87 8.23 -12.53
N GLU A 147 -0.02 9.22 -12.69
CA GLU A 147 -1.06 9.56 -11.69
C GLU A 147 -2.01 8.38 -11.46
N ASP A 148 -2.48 7.76 -12.53
CA ASP A 148 -3.32 6.56 -12.44
C ASP A 148 -2.61 5.40 -11.75
N LYS A 149 -1.32 5.19 -12.04
CA LYS A 149 -0.50 4.16 -11.38
C LYS A 149 -0.25 4.46 -9.90
N VAL A 150 -0.03 5.72 -9.54
CA VAL A 150 0.07 6.14 -8.14
C VAL A 150 -1.24 5.86 -7.43
N ALA A 151 -2.39 6.25 -8.00
CA ALA A 151 -3.71 6.03 -7.41
C ALA A 151 -3.97 4.52 -7.19
N TYR A 152 -3.67 3.67 -8.17
CA TYR A 152 -3.79 2.22 -8.04
C TYR A 152 -2.87 1.65 -6.95
N SER A 153 -1.60 2.07 -6.92
CA SER A 153 -0.62 1.61 -5.91
C SER A 153 -1.02 2.04 -4.49
N ARG A 154 -1.58 3.25 -4.33
CA ARG A 154 -2.14 3.75 -3.06
C ARG A 154 -3.31 2.89 -2.59
N GLN A 155 -4.23 2.56 -3.48
CA GLN A 155 -5.36 1.69 -3.17
C GLN A 155 -4.90 0.29 -2.75
N PHE A 156 -3.94 -0.28 -3.47
CA PHE A 156 -3.37 -1.59 -3.13
C PHE A 156 -2.69 -1.57 -1.76
N TYR A 157 -1.85 -0.56 -1.49
CA TYR A 157 -1.21 -0.37 -0.19
C TYR A 157 -2.24 -0.30 0.95
N ASN A 158 -3.25 0.55 0.80
CA ASN A 158 -4.29 0.73 1.80
C ASN A 158 -5.08 -0.56 2.07
N ASN A 159 -5.34 -1.36 1.04
CA ASN A 159 -5.99 -2.67 1.19
C ASN A 159 -5.13 -3.64 2.02
N VAL A 160 -3.81 -3.70 1.75
CA VAL A 160 -2.89 -4.56 2.50
C VAL A 160 -2.74 -4.09 3.95
N VAL A 161 -2.66 -2.78 4.18
CA VAL A 161 -2.65 -2.19 5.54
C VAL A 161 -3.94 -2.50 6.28
N MET A 162 -5.09 -2.39 5.63
CA MET A 162 -6.38 -2.72 6.23
C MET A 162 -6.43 -4.21 6.62
N GLU A 163 -6.00 -5.11 5.75
CA GLU A 163 -5.94 -6.56 6.03
C GLU A 163 -5.04 -6.83 7.23
N TYR A 164 -3.85 -6.24 7.26
CA TYR A 164 -2.91 -6.40 8.37
C TYR A 164 -3.46 -5.84 9.68
N ASN A 165 -3.95 -4.60 9.70
CA ASN A 165 -4.49 -3.95 10.88
C ASN A 165 -5.70 -4.71 11.44
N THR A 166 -6.58 -5.19 10.56
CA THR A 166 -7.71 -6.04 10.97
C THR A 166 -7.20 -7.32 11.62
N LYS A 167 -6.22 -7.98 10.99
CA LYS A 167 -5.71 -9.27 11.45
C LYS A 167 -5.02 -9.19 12.82
N ILE A 168 -4.27 -8.13 13.11
CA ILE A 168 -3.65 -7.94 14.43
C ILE A 168 -4.67 -7.66 15.54
N MET A 169 -5.88 -7.17 15.20
CA MET A 169 -6.96 -6.92 16.16
C MET A 169 -7.84 -8.15 16.40
N MET A 170 -7.90 -9.11 15.47
CA MET A 170 -8.74 -10.30 15.57
C MET A 170 -8.12 -11.35 16.49
N PHE A 171 -8.96 -12.01 17.34
CA PHE A 171 -8.55 -13.19 18.07
C PHE A 171 -8.39 -14.40 17.12
N PRO A 172 -7.39 -15.27 17.30
CA PRO A 172 -6.34 -15.27 18.32
C PRO A 172 -5.07 -14.45 17.97
N ASN A 173 -4.99 -13.82 16.78
CA ASN A 173 -3.82 -13.07 16.31
C ASN A 173 -3.47 -11.89 17.23
N SER A 174 -4.47 -11.28 17.89
CA SER A 174 -4.26 -10.15 18.80
C SER A 174 -3.34 -10.49 19.99
N LEU A 175 -3.40 -11.74 20.49
CA LEU A 175 -2.49 -12.20 21.53
C LEU A 175 -1.05 -12.27 21.03
N ILE A 176 -0.86 -12.81 19.81
CA ILE A 176 0.45 -12.92 19.16
C ILE A 176 0.97 -11.51 18.84
N ALA A 177 0.13 -10.66 18.29
CA ALA A 177 0.48 -9.29 17.96
C ALA A 177 0.97 -8.51 19.18
N GLY A 178 0.27 -8.60 20.31
CA GLY A 178 0.67 -7.97 21.57
C GLY A 178 2.00 -8.50 22.11
N GLN A 179 2.18 -9.83 22.11
CA GLN A 179 3.39 -10.47 22.64
C GLN A 179 4.64 -10.17 21.80
N PHE A 180 4.52 -10.16 20.47
CA PHE A 180 5.63 -9.96 19.53
C PHE A 180 5.78 -8.51 19.04
N GLY A 181 4.98 -7.58 19.56
CA GLY A 181 5.12 -6.16 19.27
C GLY A 181 4.69 -5.77 17.85
N PHE A 182 3.76 -6.48 17.24
CA PHE A 182 3.12 -6.04 16.00
C PHE A 182 2.18 -4.87 16.28
N LYS A 183 2.49 -3.72 15.66
CA LYS A 183 1.69 -2.49 15.79
C LYS A 183 0.94 -2.23 14.49
N SER A 184 -0.15 -1.44 14.58
CA SER A 184 -0.87 -0.98 13.41
C SER A 184 0.04 -0.13 12.51
N GLU A 185 -0.10 -0.33 11.20
CA GLU A 185 0.57 0.46 10.18
C GLU A 185 -0.35 1.58 9.70
N GLU A 186 0.24 2.70 9.28
CA GLU A 186 -0.49 3.87 8.82
C GLU A 186 -0.98 3.69 7.39
N PHE A 187 -2.18 4.20 7.10
CA PHE A 187 -2.69 4.28 5.75
C PHE A 187 -1.99 5.39 4.96
N PHE A 188 -1.84 5.17 3.67
CA PHE A 188 -1.52 6.24 2.73
C PHE A 188 -2.79 7.09 2.55
N ALA A 189 -3.07 7.91 3.55
CA ALA A 189 -4.31 8.66 3.60
C ALA A 189 -4.10 10.04 2.98
N ALA A 190 -5.02 10.39 2.13
CA ALA A 190 -5.35 11.76 1.84
C ALA A 190 -5.71 12.53 3.12
N THR A 191 -5.50 13.81 3.10
CA THR A 191 -5.89 14.73 4.17
C THR A 191 -7.37 14.58 4.50
N GLU A 192 -7.80 15.00 5.70
CA GLU A 192 -9.22 14.98 6.10
C GLU A 192 -10.15 15.69 5.12
N ASP A 193 -9.63 16.63 4.32
CA ASP A 193 -10.39 17.35 3.30
C ASP A 193 -10.84 16.45 2.13
N GLU A 194 -10.06 15.41 1.76
CA GLU A 194 -10.48 14.44 0.73
C GLU A 194 -11.52 13.44 1.25
N ARG A 195 -11.74 13.37 2.56
CA ARG A 195 -12.81 12.56 3.18
C ARG A 195 -14.16 13.29 3.18
N LYS A 196 -14.19 14.60 2.92
CA LYS A 196 -15.46 15.36 2.84
C LYS A 196 -16.25 14.88 1.64
N LYS A 197 -17.52 14.52 1.88
CA LYS A 197 -18.46 14.18 0.80
C LYS A 197 -18.49 15.35 -0.19
N VAL A 198 -18.26 15.06 -1.47
CA VAL A 198 -18.54 15.98 -2.55
C VAL A 198 -20.06 16.18 -2.57
N GLU A 199 -20.56 17.33 -2.09
CA GLU A 199 -21.95 17.72 -2.28
C GLU A 199 -22.12 18.06 -3.76
N VAL A 200 -22.68 17.14 -4.51
CA VAL A 200 -23.13 17.41 -5.88
C VAL A 200 -24.45 18.18 -5.75
N LYS A 201 -24.41 19.51 -5.93
CA LYS A 201 -25.61 20.31 -6.13
C LYS A 201 -26.00 20.21 -7.61
N PHE A 202 -27.15 19.58 -7.85
CA PHE A 202 -27.83 19.62 -9.16
C PHE A 202 -28.55 20.92 -9.35
#